data_845582e84e057925b5a0d0f4e1dcd3a3
#
_entry.id   845582e84e057925b5a0d0f4e1dcd3a3
#
_cell.length_a   1.000
_cell.length_b   1.000
_cell.length_c   1.000
_cell.angle_alpha   90.00
_cell.angle_beta   90.00
_cell.angle_gamma   90.00
#
_symmetry.space_group_name_H-M   'P 1'
#
loop_
_entity.id
_entity.type
_entity.pdbx_description
1 polymer ?
#
loop_
_entity_poly.entity_id
_entity_poly.type
_entity_poly.pdbx_seq_one_letter_code
_entity_poly.pdbx_strand_id
1 'polypeptide(L)'
;MMRSQGQISRIIGQNATAMTDITGFGIIGHLMKICRESGVGVTLSLDQVPILKGALDLTLIGVRSTLFEENVSQSFEVKYPKDNIKWPLLFDPQTSGGLLAAIPEKDVYLVTNELKKYGFMNEIIGEFFAGPPEIRVT
;
A
#
# COMPACT_ATOMS: atom_id res chain seq x y z
N MET A 1 2.16 -15.85 -7.58
CA MET A 1 1.56 -14.72 -8.29
C MET A 1 1.30 -15.08 -9.75
N MET A 2 0.31 -15.93 -10.00
CA MET A 2 -0.03 -16.36 -11.38
C MET A 2 -1.41 -15.87 -11.84
N ARG A 3 -2.05 -14.94 -11.12
CA ARG A 3 -3.30 -14.32 -11.56
C ARG A 3 -2.99 -13.01 -12.26
N SER A 4 -3.51 -12.84 -13.47
CA SER A 4 -3.38 -11.59 -14.22
C SER A 4 -4.03 -10.43 -13.44
N GLN A 5 -3.31 -9.33 -13.28
CA GLN A 5 -3.83 -8.10 -12.68
C GLN A 5 -4.86 -7.39 -13.59
N GLY A 6 -5.00 -7.82 -14.85
CA GLY A 6 -5.88 -7.17 -15.82
C GLY A 6 -7.36 -7.16 -15.45
N GLN A 7 -7.86 -8.22 -14.79
CA GLN A 7 -9.25 -8.23 -14.34
C GLN A 7 -9.45 -7.36 -13.10
N ILE A 8 -8.50 -7.42 -12.15
CA ILE A 8 -8.53 -6.58 -10.95
C ILE A 8 -8.48 -5.10 -11.33
N SER A 9 -7.54 -4.73 -12.21
CA SER A 9 -7.39 -3.33 -12.64
C SER A 9 -8.61 -2.79 -13.36
N ARG A 10 -9.37 -3.62 -14.11
CA ARG A 10 -10.63 -3.20 -14.70
C ARG A 10 -11.71 -2.92 -13.67
N ILE A 11 -11.85 -3.81 -12.66
CA ILE A 11 -12.85 -3.63 -11.59
C ILE A 11 -12.53 -2.37 -10.79
N ILE A 12 -11.28 -2.20 -10.38
CA ILE A 12 -10.85 -1.06 -9.57
C ILE A 12 -10.88 0.24 -10.39
N GLY A 13 -10.34 0.22 -11.61
CA GLY A 13 -10.15 1.40 -12.44
C GLY A 13 -11.43 2.12 -12.85
N GLN A 14 -12.60 1.46 -12.78
CA GLN A 14 -13.90 2.09 -13.04
C GLN A 14 -14.32 3.08 -11.94
N ASN A 15 -13.79 2.91 -10.73
CA ASN A 15 -14.19 3.70 -9.56
C ASN A 15 -12.99 4.36 -8.86
N ALA A 16 -11.77 4.02 -9.23
CA ALA A 16 -10.58 4.58 -8.62
C ALA A 16 -10.32 6.02 -9.09
N THR A 17 -9.97 6.90 -8.15
CA THR A 17 -9.47 8.25 -8.43
C THR A 17 -7.96 8.27 -8.65
N ALA A 18 -7.25 7.30 -8.08
CA ALA A 18 -5.84 7.03 -8.34
C ALA A 18 -5.58 5.52 -8.18
N MET A 19 -4.66 4.98 -8.97
CA MET A 19 -4.28 3.57 -8.90
C MET A 19 -2.84 3.39 -9.37
N THR A 20 -2.10 2.52 -8.69
CA THR A 20 -0.75 2.11 -9.08
C THR A 20 -0.49 0.66 -8.67
N ASP A 21 0.44 0.00 -9.32
CA ASP A 21 1.05 -1.23 -8.82
C ASP A 21 2.19 -0.89 -7.84
N ILE A 22 2.40 -1.78 -6.87
CA ILE A 22 3.47 -1.63 -5.88
C ILE A 22 4.71 -2.33 -6.42
N THR A 23 5.81 -1.58 -6.53
CA THR A 23 7.07 -2.06 -7.07
C THR A 23 8.27 -1.67 -6.17
N GLY A 24 9.39 -1.25 -6.75
CA GLY A 24 10.67 -1.05 -6.08
C GLY A 24 10.71 -0.02 -4.94
N PHE A 25 9.75 0.89 -4.87
CA PHE A 25 9.67 1.90 -3.80
C PHE A 25 8.89 1.44 -2.56
N GLY A 26 8.42 0.19 -2.54
CA GLY A 26 7.55 -0.31 -1.49
C GLY A 26 6.18 0.38 -1.48
N ILE A 27 5.29 -0.04 -0.57
CA ILE A 27 3.95 0.57 -0.48
C ILE A 27 4.02 2.06 -0.12
N ILE A 28 4.95 2.44 0.75
CA ILE A 28 5.11 3.84 1.21
C ILE A 28 5.48 4.76 0.06
N GLY A 29 6.45 4.39 -0.79
CA GLY A 29 6.87 5.25 -1.90
C GLY A 29 5.75 5.50 -2.91
N HIS A 30 4.98 4.46 -3.23
CA HIS A 30 3.84 4.58 -4.13
C HIS A 30 2.69 5.38 -3.50
N LEU A 31 2.39 5.16 -2.22
CA LEU A 31 1.35 5.90 -1.50
C LEU A 31 1.72 7.38 -1.36
N MET A 32 2.98 7.69 -1.04
CA MET A 32 3.48 9.07 -0.97
C MET A 32 3.37 9.79 -2.32
N LYS A 33 3.64 9.09 -3.43
CA LYS A 33 3.44 9.65 -4.76
C LYS A 33 1.99 10.08 -4.98
N ILE A 34 1.02 9.22 -4.63
CA ILE A 34 -0.42 9.56 -4.71
C ILE A 34 -0.71 10.80 -3.85
N CYS A 35 -0.21 10.83 -2.60
CA CYS A 35 -0.43 11.97 -1.69
C CYS A 35 0.09 13.28 -2.26
N ARG A 36 1.31 13.28 -2.81
CA ARG A 36 1.94 14.48 -3.39
C ARG A 36 1.22 14.98 -4.64
N GLU A 37 0.86 14.07 -5.54
CA GLU A 37 0.17 14.42 -6.79
C GLU A 37 -1.27 14.91 -6.55
N SER A 38 -1.91 14.44 -5.48
CA SER A 38 -3.28 14.81 -5.11
C SER A 38 -3.39 15.92 -4.07
N GLY A 39 -2.28 16.30 -3.43
CA GLY A 39 -2.28 17.32 -2.36
C GLY A 39 -3.05 16.90 -1.11
N VAL A 40 -2.94 15.63 -0.70
CA VAL A 40 -3.67 15.05 0.43
C VAL A 40 -2.73 14.28 1.37
N GLY A 41 -3.14 14.10 2.62
CA GLY A 41 -2.50 13.16 3.53
C GLY A 41 -3.25 11.83 3.58
N VAL A 42 -2.63 10.82 4.18
CA VAL A 42 -3.22 9.49 4.38
C VAL A 42 -2.89 8.92 5.75
N THR A 43 -3.87 8.29 6.39
CA THR A 43 -3.66 7.40 7.54
C THR A 43 -3.62 5.97 7.03
N LEU A 44 -2.50 5.28 7.26
CA LEU A 44 -2.27 3.89 6.86
C LEU A 44 -2.30 2.98 8.09
N SER A 45 -3.22 2.02 8.12
CA SER A 45 -3.28 1.01 9.17
C SER A 45 -2.32 -0.13 8.88
N LEU A 46 -1.23 -0.21 9.63
CA LEU A 46 -0.17 -1.21 9.44
C LEU A 46 -0.69 -2.65 9.57
N ASP A 47 -1.64 -2.86 10.47
CA ASP A 47 -2.22 -4.19 10.70
C ASP A 47 -3.14 -4.66 9.58
N GLN A 48 -3.66 -3.74 8.77
CA GLN A 48 -4.49 -4.06 7.62
C GLN A 48 -3.68 -4.28 6.33
N VAL A 49 -2.40 -3.93 6.32
CA VAL A 49 -1.55 -4.17 5.16
C VAL A 49 -1.30 -5.67 5.00
N PRO A 50 -1.71 -6.28 3.87
CA PRO A 50 -1.49 -7.71 3.64
C PRO A 50 0.01 -8.02 3.53
N ILE A 51 0.46 -8.98 4.32
CA ILE A 51 1.86 -9.40 4.38
C ILE A 51 1.99 -10.81 3.83
N LEU A 52 2.98 -11.05 2.98
CA LEU A 52 3.28 -12.39 2.47
C LEU A 52 3.72 -13.32 3.61
N LYS A 53 3.28 -14.57 3.54
CA LYS A 53 3.66 -15.60 4.52
C LYS A 53 5.18 -15.73 4.58
N GLY A 54 5.76 -15.64 5.79
CA GLY A 54 7.19 -15.73 6.04
C GLY A 54 7.94 -14.39 5.91
N ALA A 55 7.33 -13.34 5.35
CA ALA A 55 8.02 -12.04 5.21
C ALA A 55 8.37 -11.43 6.57
N LEU A 56 7.48 -11.57 7.56
CA LEU A 56 7.73 -11.09 8.91
C LEU A 56 8.89 -11.83 9.57
N ASP A 57 8.95 -13.16 9.42
CA ASP A 57 10.02 -13.99 9.99
C ASP A 57 11.40 -13.57 9.43
N LEU A 58 11.48 -13.35 8.11
CA LEU A 58 12.68 -12.85 7.46
C LEU A 58 13.06 -11.45 7.94
N THR A 59 12.06 -10.59 8.14
CA THR A 59 12.25 -9.25 8.69
C THR A 59 12.84 -9.27 10.08
N LEU A 60 12.35 -10.17 10.95
CA LEU A 60 12.85 -10.32 12.33
C LEU A 60 14.31 -10.76 12.42
N ILE A 61 14.77 -11.59 11.50
CA ILE A 61 16.19 -12.00 11.43
C ILE A 61 17.06 -11.04 10.62
N GLY A 62 16.54 -9.85 10.29
CA GLY A 62 17.30 -8.78 9.67
C GLY A 62 17.46 -8.86 8.15
N VAL A 63 16.76 -9.77 7.47
CA VAL A 63 16.77 -9.81 5.99
C VAL A 63 16.13 -8.55 5.45
N ARG A 64 16.84 -7.86 4.56
CA ARG A 64 16.40 -6.61 3.90
C ARG A 64 16.81 -6.64 2.43
N SER A 65 16.04 -5.97 1.60
CA SER A 65 16.43 -5.68 0.22
C SER A 65 17.56 -4.64 0.18
N THR A 66 18.35 -4.66 -0.87
CA THR A 66 19.42 -3.65 -1.11
C THR A 66 18.86 -2.23 -1.25
N LEU A 67 17.60 -2.07 -1.66
CA LEU A 67 16.94 -0.75 -1.81
C LEU A 67 16.24 -0.28 -0.53
N PHE A 68 16.22 -1.09 0.52
CA PHE A 68 15.48 -0.77 1.75
C PHE A 68 15.93 0.54 2.38
N GLU A 69 17.23 0.71 2.61
CA GLU A 69 17.79 1.92 3.25
C GLU A 69 17.51 3.18 2.42
N GLU A 70 17.59 3.07 1.09
CA GLU A 70 17.26 4.17 0.21
C GLU A 70 15.78 4.57 0.32
N ASN A 71 14.88 3.58 0.29
CA ASN A 71 13.45 3.82 0.43
C ASN A 71 13.11 4.47 1.79
N VAL A 72 13.75 4.05 2.87
CA VAL A 72 13.58 4.67 4.20
C VAL A 72 14.09 6.11 4.19
N SER A 73 15.27 6.37 3.63
CA SER A 73 15.90 7.69 3.62
C SER A 73 15.10 8.75 2.85
N GLN A 74 14.32 8.34 1.84
CA GLN A 74 13.50 9.23 1.03
C GLN A 74 12.10 9.50 1.61
N SER A 75 11.80 8.97 2.80
CA SER A 75 10.45 8.96 3.39
C SER A 75 10.31 9.87 4.61
N PHE A 76 10.83 11.09 4.53
CA PHE A 76 10.84 12.03 5.65
C PHE A 76 9.46 12.58 6.04
N GLU A 77 8.46 12.56 5.15
CA GLU A 77 7.07 12.93 5.47
C GLU A 77 6.25 11.77 6.05
N VAL A 78 6.89 10.64 6.35
CA VAL A 78 6.22 9.45 6.90
C VAL A 78 6.42 9.39 8.41
N LYS A 79 5.30 9.35 9.13
CA LYS A 79 5.27 9.10 10.58
C LYS A 79 4.87 7.65 10.81
N TYR A 80 5.76 6.83 11.34
CA TYR A 80 5.51 5.42 11.58
C TYR A 80 6.00 4.96 12.96
N PRO A 81 5.34 3.92 13.55
CA PRO A 81 5.71 3.38 14.85
C PRO A 81 6.98 2.53 14.72
N LYS A 82 8.14 3.10 15.06
CA LYS A 82 9.44 2.41 14.98
C LYS A 82 9.52 1.17 15.86
N ASP A 83 8.70 1.09 16.89
CA ASP A 83 8.64 -0.06 17.80
C ASP A 83 7.82 -1.24 17.25
N ASN A 84 7.06 -1.03 16.16
CA ASN A 84 6.30 -2.09 15.53
C ASN A 84 7.19 -2.89 14.57
N ILE A 85 7.32 -4.19 14.80
CA ILE A 85 8.17 -5.10 14.02
C ILE A 85 7.83 -5.19 12.53
N LYS A 86 6.62 -4.78 12.15
CA LYS A 86 6.14 -4.82 10.75
C LYS A 86 6.55 -3.61 9.93
N TRP A 87 6.95 -2.48 10.55
CA TRP A 87 7.21 -1.25 9.82
C TRP A 87 8.22 -1.39 8.66
N PRO A 88 9.27 -2.23 8.75
CA PRO A 88 10.21 -2.33 7.66
C PRO A 88 9.58 -2.87 6.37
N LEU A 89 8.53 -3.70 6.48
CA LEU A 89 7.84 -4.26 5.33
C LEU A 89 7.12 -3.21 4.47
N LEU A 90 6.83 -2.04 5.04
CA LEU A 90 6.23 -0.93 4.29
C LEU A 90 7.19 -0.32 3.25
N PHE A 91 8.48 -0.44 3.48
CA PHE A 91 9.55 0.10 2.63
C PHE A 91 10.22 -0.97 1.77
N ASP A 92 9.80 -2.23 1.93
CA ASP A 92 10.40 -3.35 1.21
C ASP A 92 10.02 -3.32 -0.27
N PRO A 93 11.00 -3.32 -1.19
CA PRO A 93 10.74 -3.36 -2.63
C PRO A 93 9.99 -4.62 -3.03
N GLN A 94 9.04 -4.47 -3.97
CA GLN A 94 8.25 -5.57 -4.49
C GLN A 94 8.56 -5.79 -5.97
N THR A 95 8.79 -7.03 -6.39
CA THR A 95 8.99 -7.37 -7.81
C THR A 95 7.66 -7.37 -8.55
N SER A 96 6.60 -7.79 -7.89
CA SER A 96 5.25 -7.87 -8.44
C SER A 96 4.26 -7.78 -7.28
N GLY A 97 4.16 -6.60 -6.69
CA GLY A 97 3.27 -6.28 -5.61
C GLY A 97 1.80 -6.25 -6.03
N GLY A 98 0.94 -5.93 -5.09
CA GLY A 98 -0.48 -5.75 -5.34
C GLY A 98 -0.79 -4.42 -6.04
N LEU A 99 -2.06 -4.22 -6.35
CA LEU A 99 -2.57 -2.91 -6.78
C LEU A 99 -2.95 -2.10 -5.55
N LEU A 100 -2.52 -0.85 -5.54
CA LEU A 100 -2.92 0.17 -4.58
C LEU A 100 -3.86 1.16 -5.27
N ALA A 101 -5.02 1.41 -4.68
CA ALA A 101 -6.02 2.29 -5.28
C ALA A 101 -6.69 3.20 -4.25
N ALA A 102 -6.95 4.44 -4.63
CA ALA A 102 -7.81 5.35 -3.91
C ALA A 102 -9.24 5.24 -4.47
N ILE A 103 -10.18 4.86 -3.62
CA ILE A 103 -11.58 4.66 -3.98
C ILE A 103 -12.44 5.64 -3.18
N PRO A 104 -13.35 6.40 -3.82
CA PRO A 104 -14.32 7.21 -3.08
C PRO A 104 -15.12 6.35 -2.10
N GLU A 105 -15.36 6.85 -0.89
CA GLU A 105 -16.04 6.11 0.18
C GLU A 105 -17.36 5.48 -0.28
N LYS A 106 -18.17 6.22 -1.05
CA LYS A 106 -19.45 5.74 -1.61
C LYS A 106 -19.31 4.50 -2.50
N ASP A 107 -18.15 4.29 -3.12
CA ASP A 107 -17.90 3.23 -4.09
C ASP A 107 -17.15 2.03 -3.48
N VAL A 108 -16.61 2.17 -2.25
CA VAL A 108 -15.82 1.13 -1.57
C VAL A 108 -16.59 -0.19 -1.46
N TYR A 109 -17.86 -0.13 -1.02
CA TYR A 109 -18.68 -1.33 -0.87
C TYR A 109 -18.89 -2.06 -2.21
N LEU A 110 -19.16 -1.31 -3.27
CA LEU A 110 -19.34 -1.86 -4.61
C LEU A 110 -18.07 -2.56 -5.10
N VAL A 111 -16.93 -1.88 -5.02
CA VAL A 111 -15.64 -2.39 -5.49
C VAL A 111 -15.19 -3.63 -4.71
N THR A 112 -15.27 -3.57 -3.37
CA THR A 112 -14.86 -4.69 -2.51
C THR A 112 -15.72 -5.93 -2.74
N ASN A 113 -17.04 -5.77 -2.91
CA ASN A 113 -17.93 -6.89 -3.21
C ASN A 113 -17.66 -7.47 -4.59
N GLU A 114 -17.41 -6.65 -5.58
CA GLU A 114 -17.08 -7.13 -6.92
C GLU A 114 -15.77 -7.93 -6.93
N LEU A 115 -14.72 -7.43 -6.25
CA LEU A 115 -13.46 -8.16 -6.09
C LEU A 115 -13.66 -9.52 -5.39
N LYS A 116 -14.49 -9.56 -4.34
CA LYS A 116 -14.82 -10.81 -3.62
C LYS A 116 -15.50 -11.84 -4.51
N LYS A 117 -16.45 -11.43 -5.37
CA LYS A 117 -17.13 -12.35 -6.32
C LYS A 117 -16.14 -13.10 -7.22
N TYR A 118 -15.05 -12.44 -7.61
CA TYR A 118 -13.98 -13.06 -8.42
C TYR A 118 -12.88 -13.73 -7.57
N GLY A 119 -13.06 -13.80 -6.25
CA GLY A 119 -12.11 -14.44 -5.34
C GLY A 119 -10.78 -13.69 -5.21
N PHE A 120 -10.79 -12.36 -5.39
CA PHE A 120 -9.64 -11.52 -5.15
C PHE A 120 -9.61 -11.08 -3.68
N MET A 121 -8.41 -11.17 -3.08
CA MET A 121 -8.15 -10.56 -1.78
C MET A 121 -8.20 -9.04 -1.95
N ASN A 122 -8.85 -8.37 -1.03
CA ASN A 122 -8.92 -6.93 -0.97
C ASN A 122 -9.01 -6.50 0.48
N GLU A 123 -8.21 -5.50 0.85
CA GLU A 123 -8.18 -4.93 2.19
C GLU A 123 -8.26 -3.40 2.10
N ILE A 124 -9.02 -2.80 2.98
CA ILE A 124 -9.02 -1.36 3.18
C ILE A 124 -7.89 -1.06 4.17
N ILE A 125 -6.80 -0.52 3.65
CA ILE A 125 -5.56 -0.33 4.42
C ILE A 125 -5.39 1.08 4.98
N GLY A 126 -6.29 2.01 4.66
CA GLY A 126 -6.19 3.37 5.15
C GLY A 126 -7.21 4.31 4.54
N GLU A 127 -7.12 5.58 4.96
CA GLU A 127 -8.05 6.64 4.56
C GLU A 127 -7.28 7.91 4.23
N PHE A 128 -7.66 8.59 3.15
CA PHE A 128 -7.13 9.89 2.80
C PHE A 128 -7.84 11.00 3.58
N PHE A 129 -7.08 12.06 3.91
CA PHE A 129 -7.62 13.25 4.55
C PHE A 129 -7.11 14.53 3.88
N ALA A 130 -7.89 15.59 3.99
CA ALA A 130 -7.48 16.91 3.52
C ALA A 130 -6.33 17.45 4.40
N GLY A 131 -5.21 17.79 3.77
CA GLY A 131 -4.02 18.25 4.47
C GLY A 131 -2.77 18.16 3.60
N PRO A 132 -1.60 18.51 4.15
CA PRO A 132 -0.35 18.38 3.41
C PRO A 132 -0.05 16.92 3.07
N PRO A 133 0.73 16.66 2.02
CA PRO A 133 1.19 15.32 1.68
C PRO A 133 2.02 14.72 2.83
N GLU A 134 1.40 13.82 3.58
CA GLU A 134 2.05 13.05 4.65
C GLU A 134 1.40 11.67 4.78
N ILE A 135 2.15 10.70 5.31
CA ILE A 135 1.63 9.39 5.69
C ILE A 135 1.74 9.23 7.20
N ARG A 136 0.62 8.94 7.85
CA ARG A 136 0.53 8.58 9.27
C ARG A 136 0.28 7.09 9.36
N VAL A 137 1.25 6.32 9.81
CA VAL A 137 1.11 4.88 10.04
C VAL A 137 0.60 4.65 11.46
N THR A 138 -0.48 3.87 11.61
CA THR A 138 -1.11 3.51 12.88
C THR A 138 -1.17 1.99 13.06
#